data_035aa188971f1d7e4019d977eaed008d
#
_entry.id   035aa188971f1d7e4019d977eaed008d
#
_cell.length_a   1.000
_cell.length_b   1.000
_cell.length_c   1.000
_cell.angle_alpha   90.00
_cell.angle_beta   90.00
_cell.angle_gamma   90.00
#
_symmetry.space_group_name_H-M   'P 1'
#
loop_
_entity.id
_entity.type
_entity.pdbx_description
1 polymer ?
#
loop_
_entity_poly.entity_id
_entity_poly.type
_entity_poly.pdbx_seq_one_letter_code
_entity_poly.pdbx_strand_id
1 'polypeptide(L)'
;MTGGHDTRVSLAALIAVRPGCRPRLIFRTHRARRADKRKGFTETGYARFLDAAHQQLDGPLVLVWDGLNTHTSRAMRELIAARDWLMVFQLPAYAPELNPVEPVWSVLKRSLANLVKQDIGQLTALVKTRLRRMQYQPGLLDGFLAKPGLDLSNFHN
;
A
#
# COMPACT_ATOMS: atom_id res chain seq x y z
N MET A 1 35.70 -0.18 -5.92
CA MET A 1 34.36 -0.60 -6.39
C MET A 1 33.33 -0.26 -5.32
N THR A 2 32.73 0.87 -5.44
CA THR A 2 31.62 1.25 -4.57
C THR A 2 30.34 0.77 -5.23
N GLY A 3 29.95 -0.45 -4.92
CA GLY A 3 28.60 -0.92 -5.22
C GLY A 3 27.61 0.06 -4.58
N GLY A 4 26.73 0.63 -5.39
CA GLY A 4 25.72 1.55 -4.89
C GLY A 4 24.83 0.83 -3.88
N HIS A 5 25.12 1.05 -2.58
CA HIS A 5 24.30 0.49 -1.53
C HIS A 5 22.91 1.14 -1.58
N ASP A 6 21.90 0.31 -1.59
CA ASP A 6 20.52 0.74 -1.40
C ASP A 6 20.42 1.47 -0.06
N THR A 7 19.75 2.62 -0.04
CA THR A 7 19.71 3.49 1.13
C THR A 7 18.35 3.49 1.82
N ARG A 8 17.31 3.00 1.15
CA ARG A 8 15.94 3.10 1.65
C ARG A 8 15.04 2.03 1.05
N VAL A 9 14.16 1.49 1.86
CA VAL A 9 13.03 0.67 1.43
C VAL A 9 11.75 1.50 1.52
N SER A 10 11.05 1.63 0.40
CA SER A 10 9.72 2.24 0.34
C SER A 10 8.67 1.17 0.18
N LEU A 11 7.52 1.38 0.79
CA LEU A 11 6.42 0.43 0.81
C LEU A 11 5.16 1.09 0.26
N ALA A 12 4.43 0.36 -0.55
CA ALA A 12 3.07 0.69 -0.93
C ALA A 12 2.18 -0.50 -0.60
N ALA A 13 1.00 -0.23 -0.06
CA ALA A 13 0.03 -1.27 0.24
C ALA A 13 -1.38 -0.73 0.04
N LEU A 14 -2.30 -1.65 -0.23
CA LEU A 14 -3.72 -1.40 -0.24
C LEU A 14 -4.47 -2.54 0.44
N ILE A 15 -5.60 -2.23 1.04
CA ILE A 15 -6.55 -3.21 1.53
C ILE A 15 -7.74 -3.21 0.58
N ALA A 16 -7.95 -4.33 -0.09
CA ALA A 16 -9.02 -4.53 -1.03
C ALA A 16 -10.20 -5.21 -0.35
N VAL A 17 -11.39 -4.68 -0.61
CA VAL A 17 -12.65 -5.19 -0.07
C VAL A 17 -13.60 -5.46 -1.22
N ARG A 18 -14.20 -6.63 -1.22
CA ARG A 18 -15.30 -7.01 -2.10
C ARG A 18 -16.44 -7.54 -1.23
N PRO A 19 -17.69 -7.12 -1.46
CA PRO A 19 -18.84 -7.66 -0.73
C PRO A 19 -18.88 -9.19 -0.79
N GLY A 20 -19.10 -9.84 0.35
CA GLY A 20 -19.10 -11.30 0.46
C GLY A 20 -17.74 -11.99 0.43
N CYS A 21 -16.65 -11.26 0.32
CA CYS A 21 -15.29 -11.79 0.31
C CYS A 21 -14.48 -11.28 1.50
N ARG A 22 -13.46 -12.05 1.89
CA ARG A 22 -12.50 -11.62 2.91
C ARG A 22 -11.66 -10.46 2.40
N PRO A 23 -11.30 -9.49 3.24
CA PRO A 23 -10.40 -8.42 2.85
C PRO A 23 -9.02 -8.99 2.46
N ARG A 24 -8.36 -8.33 1.52
CA ARG A 24 -7.05 -8.73 1.01
C ARG A 24 -6.06 -7.58 1.15
N LEU A 25 -4.89 -7.87 1.68
CA LEU A 25 -3.75 -6.96 1.69
C LEU A 25 -2.90 -7.23 0.45
N ILE A 26 -2.68 -6.19 -0.36
CA ILE A 26 -1.78 -6.23 -1.51
C ILE A 26 -0.69 -5.20 -1.25
N PHE A 27 0.57 -5.59 -1.43
CA PHE A 27 1.70 -4.71 -1.16
C PHE A 27 2.80 -4.85 -2.19
N ARG A 28 3.64 -3.82 -2.26
CA ARG A 28 4.85 -3.79 -3.07
C ARG A 28 5.97 -3.08 -2.32
N THR A 29 7.19 -3.54 -2.50
CA THR A 29 8.39 -2.92 -1.96
C THR A 29 9.21 -2.29 -3.09
N HIS A 30 9.87 -1.17 -2.80
CA HIS A 30 10.81 -0.52 -3.69
C HIS A 30 12.10 -0.20 -2.92
N ARG A 31 13.22 -0.63 -3.44
CA ARG A 31 14.55 -0.34 -2.89
C ARG A 31 15.17 0.80 -3.65
N ALA A 32 15.38 1.93 -3.00
CA ALA A 32 16.04 3.07 -3.59
C ALA A 32 17.55 2.93 -3.50
N ARG A 33 18.24 3.11 -4.62
CA ARG A 33 19.70 3.18 -4.68
C ARG A 33 20.17 4.59 -4.31
N ARG A 34 21.41 4.71 -3.89
CA ARG A 34 22.02 6.01 -3.54
C ARG A 34 21.97 7.01 -4.70
N ALA A 35 22.10 6.54 -5.93
CA ALA A 35 22.07 7.36 -7.13
C ALA A 35 20.66 7.78 -7.57
N ASP A 36 19.61 7.20 -7.02
CA ASP A 36 18.25 7.51 -7.45
C ASP A 36 17.86 8.92 -7.02
N LYS A 37 17.35 9.69 -7.98
CA LYS A 37 16.86 11.06 -7.72
C LYS A 37 15.61 11.05 -6.83
N ARG A 38 14.74 10.06 -6.99
CA ARG A 38 13.53 9.88 -6.20
C ARG A 38 13.64 8.60 -5.39
N LYS A 39 13.44 8.70 -4.09
CA LYS A 39 13.64 7.60 -3.12
C LYS A 39 12.38 6.76 -2.85
N GLY A 40 11.22 7.25 -3.25
CA GLY A 40 9.93 6.57 -3.07
C GLY A 40 9.33 6.06 -4.37
N PHE A 41 8.08 5.62 -4.30
CA PHE A 41 7.33 5.27 -5.50
C PHE A 41 7.09 6.50 -6.37
N THR A 42 7.28 6.32 -7.67
CA THR A 42 6.92 7.31 -8.69
C THR A 42 5.45 7.12 -9.09
N GLU A 43 4.92 8.07 -9.85
CA GLU A 43 3.57 7.96 -10.44
C GLU A 43 3.44 6.68 -11.26
N THR A 44 4.41 6.38 -12.10
CA THR A 44 4.45 5.13 -12.89
C THR A 44 4.54 3.89 -11.99
N GLY A 45 5.29 3.95 -10.90
CA GLY A 45 5.38 2.89 -9.90
C GLY A 45 4.03 2.59 -9.25
N TYR A 46 3.30 3.61 -8.84
CA TYR A 46 1.94 3.46 -8.32
C TYR A 46 0.97 2.93 -9.38
N ALA A 47 1.03 3.44 -10.61
CA ALA A 47 0.18 2.95 -11.69
C ALA A 47 0.40 1.46 -11.95
N ARG A 48 1.64 1.00 -12.00
CA ARG A 48 1.97 -0.44 -12.14
C ARG A 48 1.48 -1.27 -10.95
N PHE A 49 1.54 -0.71 -9.76
CA PHE A 49 0.99 -1.36 -8.57
C PHE A 49 -0.53 -1.52 -8.67
N LEU A 50 -1.24 -0.51 -9.12
CA LEU A 50 -2.67 -0.55 -9.35
C LEU A 50 -3.04 -1.53 -10.48
N ASP A 51 -2.27 -1.57 -11.56
CA ASP A 51 -2.46 -2.54 -12.65
C ASP A 51 -2.34 -3.99 -12.13
N ALA A 52 -1.34 -4.26 -11.30
CA ALA A 52 -1.17 -5.58 -10.68
C ALA A 52 -2.32 -5.92 -9.73
N ALA A 53 -2.78 -4.96 -8.94
CA ALA A 53 -3.95 -5.14 -8.08
C ALA A 53 -5.21 -5.43 -8.90
N HIS A 54 -5.42 -4.71 -9.99
CA HIS A 54 -6.53 -4.94 -10.90
C HIS A 54 -6.53 -6.36 -11.47
N GLN A 55 -5.37 -6.86 -11.90
CA GLN A 55 -5.24 -8.24 -12.38
C GLN A 55 -5.59 -9.27 -11.30
N GLN A 56 -5.18 -9.04 -10.05
CA GLN A 56 -5.46 -9.96 -8.95
C GLN A 56 -6.93 -9.93 -8.51
N LEU A 57 -7.56 -8.75 -8.57
CA LEU A 57 -8.92 -8.55 -8.07
C LEU A 57 -9.99 -8.82 -9.13
N ASP A 58 -9.62 -8.82 -10.39
CA ASP A 58 -10.47 -9.13 -11.54
C ASP A 58 -11.79 -8.36 -11.54
N GLY A 59 -11.73 -7.08 -11.86
CA GLY A 59 -12.89 -6.21 -11.94
C GLY A 59 -12.59 -4.73 -11.76
N PRO A 60 -13.57 -3.85 -11.92
CA PRO A 60 -13.41 -2.42 -11.67
C PRO A 60 -12.96 -2.16 -10.24
N LEU A 61 -12.12 -1.15 -10.07
CA LEU A 61 -11.63 -0.73 -8.77
C LEU A 61 -12.11 0.67 -8.41
N VAL A 62 -12.57 0.82 -7.18
CA VAL A 62 -12.74 2.11 -6.53
C VAL A 62 -11.59 2.24 -5.53
N LEU A 63 -10.68 3.16 -5.81
CA LEU A 63 -9.52 3.45 -4.97
C LEU A 63 -9.81 4.66 -4.09
N VAL A 64 -9.55 4.51 -2.80
CA VAL A 64 -9.55 5.61 -1.85
C VAL A 64 -8.14 5.75 -1.30
N TRP A 65 -7.53 6.90 -1.46
CA TRP A 65 -6.18 7.17 -0.98
C TRP A 65 -5.99 8.58 -0.43
N ASP A 66 -4.87 8.83 0.21
CA ASP A 66 -4.54 10.13 0.77
C ASP A 66 -4.07 11.14 -0.31
N GLY A 67 -3.90 12.39 0.12
CA GLY A 67 -3.46 13.50 -0.74
C GLY A 67 -1.96 13.63 -0.93
N LEU A 68 -1.19 12.54 -0.90
CA LEU A 68 0.24 12.58 -1.18
C LEU A 68 0.51 13.26 -2.53
N ASN A 69 1.54 14.09 -2.62
CA ASN A 69 1.85 14.84 -3.86
C ASN A 69 1.95 13.95 -5.10
N THR A 70 2.52 12.76 -4.98
CA THR A 70 2.59 11.78 -6.06
C THR A 70 1.20 11.26 -6.48
N HIS A 71 0.25 11.20 -5.55
CA HIS A 71 -1.14 10.79 -5.82
C HIS A 71 -1.94 11.87 -6.55
N THR A 72 -1.60 13.14 -6.35
CA THR A 72 -2.37 14.28 -6.85
C THR A 72 -1.71 15.00 -8.03
N SER A 73 -0.53 14.56 -8.47
CA SER A 73 0.20 15.17 -9.57
C SER A 73 -0.56 15.09 -10.89
N ARG A 74 -0.23 15.98 -11.82
CA ARG A 74 -0.79 15.94 -13.17
C ARG A 74 -0.49 14.60 -13.85
N ALA A 75 0.75 14.11 -13.75
CA ALA A 75 1.15 12.83 -14.32
C ALA A 75 0.31 11.68 -13.78
N MET A 76 0.01 11.67 -12.47
CA MET A 76 -0.86 10.66 -11.87
C MET A 76 -2.29 10.77 -12.39
N ARG A 77 -2.84 11.99 -12.50
CA ARG A 77 -4.19 12.17 -13.06
C ARG A 77 -4.30 11.64 -14.50
N GLU A 78 -3.28 11.82 -15.31
CA GLU A 78 -3.22 11.28 -16.67
C GLU A 78 -3.16 9.75 -16.68
N LEU A 79 -2.38 9.14 -15.78
CA LEU A 79 -2.28 7.69 -15.63
C LEU A 79 -3.61 7.08 -15.14
N ILE A 80 -4.32 7.75 -14.25
CA ILE A 80 -5.65 7.34 -13.79
C ILE A 80 -6.67 7.45 -14.92
N ALA A 81 -6.68 8.55 -15.65
CA ALA A 81 -7.60 8.78 -16.76
C ALA A 81 -7.45 7.76 -17.91
N ALA A 82 -6.26 7.19 -18.09
CA ALA A 82 -6.00 6.15 -19.07
C ALA A 82 -6.56 4.76 -18.68
N ARG A 83 -7.11 4.62 -17.47
CA ARG A 83 -7.62 3.35 -16.93
C ARG A 83 -9.11 3.45 -16.67
N ASP A 84 -9.93 2.95 -17.59
CA ASP A 84 -11.40 3.00 -17.53
C ASP A 84 -11.99 2.16 -16.37
N TRP A 85 -11.25 1.20 -15.87
CA TRP A 85 -11.60 0.34 -14.75
C TRP A 85 -11.32 0.95 -13.37
N LEU A 86 -10.67 2.14 -13.31
CA LEU A 86 -10.21 2.78 -12.08
C LEU A 86 -10.97 4.07 -11.80
N MET A 87 -11.63 4.12 -10.65
CA MET A 87 -12.22 5.34 -10.09
C MET A 87 -11.50 5.69 -8.80
N VAL A 88 -11.11 6.95 -8.64
CA VAL A 88 -10.27 7.40 -7.51
C VAL A 88 -10.99 8.47 -6.70
N PHE A 89 -10.99 8.29 -5.38
CA PHE A 89 -11.44 9.28 -4.40
C PHE A 89 -10.30 9.61 -3.45
N GLN A 90 -10.10 10.88 -3.17
CA GLN A 90 -9.08 11.33 -2.24
C GLN A 90 -9.66 11.49 -0.84
N LEU A 91 -8.96 10.96 0.16
CA LEU A 91 -9.30 11.19 1.56
C LEU A 91 -9.15 12.69 1.92
N PRO A 92 -9.93 13.17 2.90
CA PRO A 92 -9.74 14.53 3.42
C PRO A 92 -8.30 14.76 3.88
N ALA A 93 -7.81 15.98 3.76
CA ALA A 93 -6.52 16.37 4.29
C ALA A 93 -6.45 16.16 5.81
N TYR A 94 -5.30 15.72 6.31
CA TYR A 94 -5.05 15.51 7.74
C TYR A 94 -5.99 14.50 8.43
N ALA A 95 -6.48 13.50 7.69
CA ALA A 95 -7.33 12.44 8.21
C ALA A 95 -6.71 11.04 8.03
N PRO A 96 -5.48 10.78 8.53
CA PRO A 96 -4.84 9.47 8.39
C PRO A 96 -5.61 8.34 9.09
N GLU A 97 -6.38 8.66 10.12
CA GLU A 97 -7.23 7.72 10.85
C GLU A 97 -8.35 7.10 9.98
N LEU A 98 -8.68 7.73 8.86
CA LEU A 98 -9.63 7.19 7.89
C LEU A 98 -9.01 6.18 6.92
N ASN A 99 -7.68 6.07 6.91
CA ASN A 99 -6.97 5.16 6.02
C ASN A 99 -6.68 3.84 6.72
N PRO A 100 -7.34 2.72 6.35
CA PRO A 100 -7.15 1.43 7.01
C PRO A 100 -5.76 0.82 6.78
N VAL A 101 -4.93 1.37 5.90
CA VAL A 101 -3.53 0.95 5.68
C VAL A 101 -2.61 1.50 6.77
N GLU A 102 -2.94 2.61 7.43
CA GLU A 102 -2.10 3.16 8.50
C GLU A 102 -1.83 2.18 9.65
N PRO A 103 -2.82 1.42 10.14
CA PRO A 103 -2.55 0.37 11.13
C PRO A 103 -1.59 -0.73 10.64
N VAL A 104 -1.57 -1.03 9.35
CA VAL A 104 -0.60 -1.99 8.77
C VAL A 104 0.82 -1.51 9.05
N TRP A 105 1.10 -0.22 8.80
CA TRP A 105 2.40 0.38 9.07
C TRP A 105 2.73 0.38 10.55
N SER A 106 1.77 0.63 11.41
CA SER A 106 1.96 0.62 12.87
C SER A 106 2.33 -0.77 13.39
N VAL A 107 1.64 -1.82 12.93
CA VAL A 107 1.96 -3.21 13.28
C VAL A 107 3.35 -3.59 12.75
N LEU A 108 3.65 -3.24 11.52
CA LEU A 108 4.95 -3.51 10.90
C LEU A 108 6.08 -2.85 11.68
N LYS A 109 5.98 -1.56 11.97
CA LYS A 109 7.00 -0.81 12.73
C LYS A 109 7.23 -1.41 14.11
N ARG A 110 6.19 -1.78 14.84
CA ARG A 110 6.32 -2.44 16.15
C ARG A 110 7.02 -3.78 16.05
N SER A 111 6.73 -4.57 15.01
CA SER A 111 7.37 -5.86 14.80
C SER A 111 8.86 -5.74 14.46
N LEU A 112 9.30 -4.58 13.99
CA LEU A 112 10.69 -4.29 13.60
C LEU A 112 11.47 -3.51 14.67
N ALA A 113 10.82 -3.03 15.74
CA ALA A 113 11.41 -2.08 16.69
C ALA A 113 12.64 -2.61 17.44
N ASN A 114 12.73 -3.92 17.66
CA ASN A 114 13.79 -4.56 18.44
C ASN A 114 14.83 -5.28 17.58
N LEU A 115 14.89 -4.98 16.30
CA LEU A 115 15.84 -5.65 15.41
C LEU A 115 17.24 -5.06 15.54
N VAL A 116 18.22 -5.94 15.50
CA VAL A 116 19.61 -5.56 15.30
C VAL A 116 19.76 -4.95 13.91
N LYS A 117 20.65 -3.96 13.80
CA LYS A 117 20.95 -3.28 12.53
C LYS A 117 21.23 -4.31 11.43
N GLN A 118 20.43 -4.25 10.39
CA GLN A 118 20.51 -5.14 9.23
C GLN A 118 20.79 -4.33 7.96
N ASP A 119 21.34 -4.99 6.94
CA ASP A 119 21.43 -4.37 5.63
C ASP A 119 20.02 -4.23 4.98
N ILE A 120 19.94 -3.41 3.93
CA ILE A 120 18.67 -3.13 3.25
C ILE A 120 18.06 -4.38 2.61
N GLY A 121 18.88 -5.33 2.16
CA GLY A 121 18.41 -6.61 1.60
C GLY A 121 17.72 -7.46 2.65
N GLN A 122 18.35 -7.63 3.80
CA GLN A 122 17.79 -8.35 4.94
C GLN A 122 16.52 -7.68 5.47
N LEU A 123 16.53 -6.36 5.60
CA LEU A 123 15.36 -5.59 6.01
C LEU A 123 14.20 -5.77 5.02
N THR A 124 14.45 -5.69 3.72
CA THR A 124 13.43 -5.89 2.68
C THR A 124 12.82 -7.29 2.77
N ALA A 125 13.62 -8.32 2.92
CA ALA A 125 13.15 -9.70 3.05
C ALA A 125 12.28 -9.88 4.30
N LEU A 126 12.68 -9.29 5.42
CA LEU A 126 11.93 -9.35 6.67
C LEU A 126 10.60 -8.61 6.58
N VAL A 127 10.58 -7.42 6.00
CA VAL A 127 9.36 -6.63 5.75
C VAL A 127 8.38 -7.44 4.91
N LYS A 128 8.82 -8.04 3.80
CA LYS A 128 7.98 -8.90 2.97
C LYS A 128 7.41 -10.07 3.75
N THR A 129 8.20 -10.73 4.59
CA THR A 129 7.74 -11.83 5.43
C THR A 129 6.65 -11.38 6.39
N ARG A 130 6.82 -10.24 7.05
CA ARG A 130 5.83 -9.68 7.98
C ARG A 130 4.52 -9.33 7.28
N LEU A 131 4.60 -8.67 6.13
CA LEU A 131 3.42 -8.30 5.35
C LEU A 131 2.69 -9.53 4.79
N ARG A 132 3.42 -10.56 4.34
CA ARG A 132 2.82 -11.83 3.93
C ARG A 132 2.07 -12.52 5.07
N ARG A 133 2.60 -12.50 6.29
CA ARG A 133 1.89 -13.02 7.46
C ARG A 133 0.57 -12.30 7.70
N MET A 134 0.55 -10.97 7.56
CA MET A 134 -0.69 -10.19 7.69
C MET A 134 -1.71 -10.55 6.61
N GLN A 135 -1.29 -10.89 5.39
CA GLN A 135 -2.19 -11.33 4.32
C GLN A 135 -3.02 -12.56 4.70
N TYR A 136 -2.48 -13.42 5.56
CA TYR A 136 -3.14 -14.65 6.03
C TYR A 136 -3.88 -14.47 7.36
N GLN A 137 -4.07 -13.24 7.81
CA GLN A 137 -4.77 -12.90 9.03
C GLN A 137 -6.00 -12.02 8.72
N PRO A 138 -7.08 -12.57 8.15
CA PRO A 138 -8.24 -11.76 7.73
C PRO A 138 -8.91 -11.05 8.90
N GLY A 139 -8.91 -11.64 10.11
CA GLY A 139 -9.42 -10.97 11.31
C GLY A 139 -8.64 -9.71 11.68
N LEU A 140 -7.33 -9.68 11.46
CA LEU A 140 -6.50 -8.49 11.65
C LEU A 140 -6.88 -7.39 10.64
N LEU A 141 -7.07 -7.76 9.38
CA LEU A 141 -7.48 -6.83 8.32
C LEU A 141 -8.89 -6.29 8.55
N ASP A 142 -9.82 -7.13 8.99
CA ASP A 142 -11.17 -6.72 9.41
C ASP A 142 -11.11 -5.66 10.53
N GLY A 143 -10.24 -5.86 11.51
CA GLY A 143 -10.01 -4.90 12.58
C GLY A 143 -9.47 -3.55 12.06
N PHE A 144 -8.60 -3.55 11.09
CA PHE A 144 -8.08 -2.33 10.45
C PHE A 144 -9.17 -1.57 9.68
N LEU A 145 -10.08 -2.27 9.03
CA LEU A 145 -11.21 -1.69 8.32
C LEU A 145 -12.27 -1.12 9.29
N ALA A 146 -12.51 -1.79 10.39
CA ALA A 146 -13.49 -1.35 11.40
C ALA A 146 -13.07 -0.06 12.12
N LYS A 147 -11.77 0.17 12.29
CA LYS A 147 -11.22 1.31 13.04
C LYS A 147 -11.64 2.69 12.51
N PRO A 148 -11.62 2.96 11.18
CA PRO A 148 -12.15 4.20 10.62
C PRO A 148 -13.67 4.26 10.52
N GLY A 149 -14.40 3.30 11.09
CA GLY A 149 -15.87 3.25 11.04
C GLY A 149 -16.42 2.70 9.72
N LEU A 150 -15.62 2.01 8.95
CA LEU A 150 -16.06 1.34 7.73
C LEU A 150 -16.88 0.10 8.11
N ASP A 151 -18.18 0.27 8.17
CA ASP A 151 -19.11 -0.84 8.38
C ASP A 151 -19.44 -1.50 7.05
N LEU A 152 -18.86 -2.67 6.82
CA LEU A 152 -19.07 -3.46 5.62
C LEU A 152 -20.25 -4.45 5.75
N SER A 153 -20.92 -4.47 6.90
CA SER A 153 -22.03 -5.38 7.15
C SER A 153 -23.24 -5.14 6.26
N ASN A 154 -23.39 -3.90 5.76
CA ASN A 154 -24.47 -3.50 4.86
C ASN A 154 -24.26 -3.90 3.39
N PHE A 155 -23.14 -4.52 3.05
CA PHE A 155 -22.83 -4.98 1.69
C PHE A 155 -23.16 -6.48 1.47
N HIS A 156 -23.85 -7.12 2.42
CA HIS A 156 -24.19 -8.55 2.36
C HIS A 156 -25.63 -8.82 1.86
N ASN A 157 -26.16 -7.96 0.99
CA ASN A 157 -27.44 -8.24 0.29
C ASN A 157 -27.19 -8.58 -1.17
#